data_d63a1235e3e686f6d5ace30e9fac3a55
#
_entry.id   d63a1235e3e686f6d5ace30e9fac3a55
#
_cell.length_a   1.000
_cell.length_b   1.000
_cell.length_c   1.000
_cell.angle_alpha   90.00
_cell.angle_beta   90.00
_cell.angle_gamma   90.00
#
_symmetry.space_group_name_H-M   'P 1'
#
loop_
_entity.id
_entity.type
_entity.pdbx_description
1 polymer ?
#
loop_
_entity_poly.entity_id
_entity_poly.type
_entity_poly.pdbx_seq_one_letter_code
_entity_poly.pdbx_strand_id
1 'polypeptide(L)'
;MIDLQAFLPYRLAVLSEAVSRCVSQVYGERFQLSRDEWRVLAALADAGTMKSSAAALHTTLDKMQVSRAVTRLEQDGLIQRSEDPGDRRNRVIELLPPGTALVRKVVPLVEARVAFLLDALDPAERSSLDAVIAKVGERAQQLIRQG
;
A
#
# COMPACT_ATOMS: atom_id res chain seq x y z
N MET A 1 -1.64 1.96 34.03
CA MET A 1 -2.30 2.88 33.09
C MET A 1 -1.33 3.19 31.95
N ILE A 2 -1.80 3.25 30.72
CA ILE A 2 -0.96 3.49 29.54
C ILE A 2 -0.96 4.98 29.21
N ASP A 3 0.23 5.56 29.01
CA ASP A 3 0.36 6.88 28.40
C ASP A 3 0.42 6.70 26.86
N LEU A 4 -0.69 6.99 26.20
CA LEU A 4 -0.79 6.80 24.74
C LEU A 4 0.20 7.66 23.96
N GLN A 5 0.54 8.85 24.47
CA GLN A 5 1.47 9.73 23.78
C GLN A 5 2.91 9.17 23.75
N ALA A 6 3.23 8.29 24.69
CA ALA A 6 4.52 7.61 24.75
C ALA A 6 4.45 6.17 24.22
N PHE A 7 3.27 5.64 23.95
CA PHE A 7 3.06 4.24 23.59
C PHE A 7 3.30 4.02 22.10
N LEU A 8 4.33 3.21 21.79
CA LEU A 8 4.81 3.03 20.42
C LEU A 8 3.72 2.61 19.42
N PRO A 9 2.88 1.60 19.68
CA PRO A 9 1.85 1.21 18.69
C PRO A 9 0.89 2.35 18.34
N TYR A 10 0.50 3.15 19.32
CA TYR A 10 -0.36 4.32 19.08
C TYR A 10 0.36 5.37 18.25
N ARG A 11 1.61 5.69 18.58
CA ARG A 11 2.41 6.67 17.84
C ARG A 11 2.62 6.24 16.40
N LEU A 12 2.87 4.96 16.15
CA LEU A 12 3.00 4.43 14.79
C LEU A 12 1.69 4.53 14.01
N ALA A 13 0.56 4.23 14.65
CA ALA A 13 -0.75 4.34 14.02
C ALA A 13 -1.05 5.79 13.62
N VAL A 14 -0.77 6.76 14.49
CA VAL A 14 -0.96 8.18 14.21
C VAL A 14 -0.06 8.64 13.05
N LEU A 15 1.21 8.26 13.07
CA LEU A 15 2.14 8.60 12.00
C LEU A 15 1.72 7.98 10.67
N SER A 16 1.38 6.70 10.67
CA SER A 16 0.92 5.99 9.46
C SER A 16 -0.31 6.66 8.86
N GLU A 17 -1.28 7.03 9.68
CA GLU A 17 -2.48 7.72 9.22
C GLU A 17 -2.15 9.11 8.62
N ALA A 18 -1.29 9.87 9.28
CA ALA A 18 -0.88 11.19 8.80
C ALA A 18 -0.16 11.11 7.45
N VAL A 19 0.81 10.19 7.32
CA VAL A 19 1.55 9.97 6.07
C VAL A 19 0.60 9.50 4.97
N SER A 20 -0.28 8.57 5.27
CA SER A 20 -1.27 8.05 4.32
C SER A 20 -2.19 9.16 3.81
N ARG A 21 -2.64 10.06 4.68
CA ARG A 21 -3.46 11.22 4.29
C ARG A 21 -2.71 12.18 3.38
N CYS A 22 -1.46 12.50 3.71
CA CYS A 22 -0.63 13.37 2.87
C CYS A 22 -0.47 12.81 1.46
N VAL A 23 -0.27 11.51 1.35
CA VAL A 23 -0.11 10.84 0.06
C VAL A 23 -1.44 10.75 -0.68
N SER A 24 -2.55 10.46 0.03
CA SER A 24 -3.87 10.34 -0.59
C SER A 24 -4.39 11.64 -1.19
N GLN A 25 -3.96 12.79 -0.68
CA GLN A 25 -4.28 14.09 -1.28
C GLN A 25 -3.79 14.19 -2.73
N VAL A 26 -2.71 13.51 -3.07
CA VAL A 26 -2.14 13.52 -4.42
C VAL A 26 -3.03 12.79 -5.41
N TYR A 27 -3.53 11.60 -5.05
CA TYR A 27 -4.28 10.78 -6.00
C TYR A 27 -5.80 10.82 -5.80
N GLY A 28 -6.28 11.30 -4.66
CA GLY A 28 -7.70 11.27 -4.33
C GLY A 28 -8.55 12.22 -5.17
N GLU A 29 -8.22 13.49 -5.16
CA GLU A 29 -9.00 14.51 -5.89
C GLU A 29 -8.75 14.45 -7.39
N ARG A 30 -7.48 14.40 -7.78
CA ARG A 30 -7.08 14.52 -9.18
C ARG A 30 -7.36 13.27 -10.00
N PHE A 31 -7.21 12.09 -9.41
CA PHE A 31 -7.35 10.81 -10.10
C PHE A 31 -8.53 9.99 -9.60
N GLN A 32 -9.26 10.48 -8.61
CA GLN A 32 -10.44 9.84 -8.03
C GLN A 32 -10.18 8.40 -7.56
N LEU A 33 -9.00 8.18 -6.99
CA LEU A 33 -8.62 6.89 -6.40
C LEU A 33 -8.79 6.94 -4.89
N SER A 34 -9.37 5.90 -4.32
CA SER A 34 -9.31 5.68 -2.88
C SER A 34 -7.94 5.16 -2.46
N ARG A 35 -7.65 5.22 -1.17
CA ARG A 35 -6.41 4.65 -0.61
C ARG A 35 -6.29 3.17 -0.92
N ASP A 36 -7.37 2.42 -0.78
CA ASP A 36 -7.38 0.98 -1.03
C ASP A 36 -7.13 0.67 -2.51
N GLU A 37 -7.77 1.42 -3.41
CA GLU A 37 -7.56 1.29 -4.86
C GLU A 37 -6.12 1.61 -5.26
N TRP A 38 -5.57 2.70 -4.73
CA TRP A 38 -4.17 3.05 -4.97
C TRP A 38 -3.21 1.96 -4.51
N ARG A 39 -3.43 1.39 -3.31
CA ARG A 39 -2.60 0.31 -2.77
C ARG A 39 -2.62 -0.93 -3.66
N VAL A 40 -3.77 -1.29 -4.19
CA VAL A 40 -3.89 -2.42 -5.13
C VAL A 40 -3.13 -2.12 -6.43
N LEU A 41 -3.33 -0.94 -7.01
CA LEU A 41 -2.62 -0.53 -8.23
C LEU A 41 -1.10 -0.53 -8.02
N ALA A 42 -0.65 0.03 -6.91
CA ALA A 42 0.77 0.09 -6.58
C ALA A 42 1.38 -1.30 -6.39
N ALA A 43 0.67 -2.19 -5.72
CA ALA A 43 1.11 -3.58 -5.52
C ALA A 43 1.23 -4.32 -6.85
N LEU A 44 0.27 -4.14 -7.76
CA LEU A 44 0.32 -4.75 -9.09
C LEU A 44 1.46 -4.17 -9.94
N ALA A 45 1.71 -2.87 -9.82
CA ALA A 45 2.81 -2.23 -10.54
C ALA A 45 4.18 -2.71 -10.05
N ASP A 46 4.30 -2.95 -8.75
CA ASP A 46 5.56 -3.40 -8.12
C ASP A 46 5.81 -4.90 -8.34
N ALA A 47 4.84 -5.73 -7.96
CA ALA A 47 5.01 -7.19 -7.95
C ALA A 47 4.50 -7.88 -9.21
N GLY A 48 3.80 -7.17 -10.10
CA GLY A 48 3.21 -7.73 -11.30
C GLY A 48 1.89 -8.46 -11.03
N THR A 49 1.46 -9.25 -11.99
CA THR A 49 0.26 -10.08 -11.90
C THR A 49 0.31 -10.97 -10.65
N MET A 50 -0.78 -11.00 -9.89
CA MET A 50 -0.83 -11.78 -8.66
C MET A 50 -2.21 -12.38 -8.42
N LYS A 51 -2.27 -13.36 -7.55
CA LYS A 51 -3.54 -13.88 -7.03
C LYS A 51 -4.18 -12.85 -6.11
N SER A 52 -5.50 -12.76 -6.11
CA SER A 52 -6.22 -11.84 -5.24
C SER A 52 -5.93 -12.07 -3.75
N SER A 53 -5.68 -13.32 -3.36
CA SER A 53 -5.25 -13.64 -1.99
C SER A 53 -3.88 -13.05 -1.63
N ALA A 54 -2.97 -12.98 -2.60
CA ALA A 54 -1.65 -12.37 -2.39
C ALA A 54 -1.75 -10.83 -2.25
N ALA A 55 -2.75 -10.22 -2.88
CA ALA A 55 -2.96 -8.78 -2.80
C ALA A 55 -3.16 -8.29 -1.36
N ALA A 56 -3.82 -9.08 -0.51
CA ALA A 56 -4.00 -8.73 0.90
C ALA A 56 -2.65 -8.59 1.62
N LEU A 57 -1.70 -9.48 1.32
CA LEU A 57 -0.35 -9.44 1.91
C LEU A 57 0.46 -8.23 1.44
N HIS A 58 0.34 -7.88 0.15
CA HIS A 58 1.10 -6.78 -0.44
C HIS A 58 0.53 -5.39 -0.14
N THR A 59 -0.74 -5.31 0.27
CA THR A 59 -1.43 -4.03 0.44
C THR A 59 -1.70 -3.64 1.88
N THR A 60 -1.53 -4.56 2.84
CA THR A 60 -1.96 -4.42 4.24
C THR A 60 -3.48 -4.29 4.40
N LEU A 61 -4.25 -4.62 3.36
CA LEU A 61 -5.71 -4.62 3.37
C LEU A 61 -6.24 -5.99 3.75
N ASP A 62 -7.45 -6.03 4.28
CA ASP A 62 -8.16 -7.30 4.49
C ASP A 62 -8.80 -7.78 3.18
N LYS A 63 -9.31 -8.99 3.20
CA LYS A 63 -9.90 -9.67 2.04
C LYS A 63 -11.05 -8.87 1.42
N MET A 64 -11.92 -8.28 2.25
CA MET A 64 -13.08 -7.52 1.78
C MET A 64 -12.68 -6.18 1.18
N GLN A 65 -11.69 -5.51 1.77
CA GLN A 65 -11.15 -4.27 1.22
C GLN A 65 -10.51 -4.51 -0.15
N VAL A 66 -9.72 -5.58 -0.28
CA VAL A 66 -9.14 -5.97 -1.58
C VAL A 66 -10.25 -6.25 -2.60
N SER A 67 -11.25 -7.04 -2.23
CA SER A 67 -12.34 -7.39 -3.14
C SER A 67 -13.09 -6.16 -3.64
N ARG A 68 -13.41 -5.22 -2.77
CA ARG A 68 -14.10 -3.98 -3.16
C ARG A 68 -13.23 -3.10 -4.06
N ALA A 69 -11.96 -2.96 -3.72
CA ALA A 69 -11.02 -2.18 -4.52
C ALA A 69 -10.85 -2.78 -5.92
N VAL A 70 -10.65 -4.09 -6.00
CA VAL A 70 -10.51 -4.82 -7.25
C VAL A 70 -11.77 -4.69 -8.13
N THR A 71 -12.94 -4.84 -7.54
CA THR A 71 -14.22 -4.68 -8.27
C THR A 71 -14.33 -3.27 -8.87
N ARG A 72 -14.02 -2.25 -8.11
CA ARG A 72 -14.09 -0.86 -8.59
C ARG A 72 -13.06 -0.59 -9.69
N LEU A 73 -11.82 -1.04 -9.50
CA LEU A 73 -10.76 -0.87 -10.50
C LEU A 73 -11.08 -1.62 -11.80
N GLU A 74 -11.69 -2.80 -11.71
CA GLU A 74 -12.14 -3.54 -12.88
C GLU A 74 -13.26 -2.82 -13.62
N GLN A 75 -14.24 -2.27 -12.90
CA GLN A 75 -15.31 -1.46 -13.48
C GLN A 75 -14.78 -0.24 -14.23
N ASP A 76 -13.71 0.35 -13.72
CA ASP A 76 -13.06 1.52 -14.34
C ASP A 76 -12.10 1.13 -15.47
N GLY A 77 -11.97 -0.15 -15.78
CA GLY A 77 -11.12 -0.63 -16.89
C GLY A 77 -9.62 -0.54 -16.63
N LEU A 78 -9.20 -0.46 -15.38
CA LEU A 78 -7.79 -0.30 -15.00
C LEU A 78 -7.08 -1.63 -14.76
N ILE A 79 -7.84 -2.65 -14.34
CA ILE A 79 -7.35 -4.00 -14.09
C ILE A 79 -8.34 -5.01 -14.66
N GLN A 80 -7.90 -6.25 -14.78
CA GLN A 80 -8.80 -7.38 -15.07
C GLN A 80 -8.56 -8.52 -14.11
N ARG A 81 -9.64 -9.25 -13.84
CA ARG A 81 -9.62 -10.52 -13.13
C ARG A 81 -9.76 -11.66 -14.13
N SER A 82 -8.97 -12.70 -13.94
CA SER A 82 -9.11 -13.94 -14.70
C SER A 82 -9.05 -15.12 -13.74
N GLU A 83 -9.52 -16.29 -14.20
CA GLU A 83 -9.42 -17.50 -13.42
C GLU A 83 -7.98 -17.99 -13.39
N ASP A 84 -7.52 -18.43 -12.21
CA ASP A 84 -6.27 -19.15 -12.09
C ASP A 84 -6.50 -20.58 -12.61
N PRO A 85 -5.76 -21.03 -13.62
CA PRO A 85 -5.90 -22.39 -14.14
C PRO A 85 -5.71 -23.50 -13.09
N GLY A 86 -4.91 -23.22 -12.06
CA GLY A 86 -4.63 -24.17 -10.98
C GLY A 86 -5.59 -24.10 -9.79
N ASP A 87 -6.35 -23.01 -9.66
CA ASP A 87 -7.24 -22.80 -8.52
C ASP A 87 -8.40 -21.85 -8.87
N ARG A 88 -9.57 -22.44 -9.17
CA ARG A 88 -10.78 -21.67 -9.54
C ARG A 88 -11.35 -20.79 -8.41
N ARG A 89 -10.95 -21.05 -7.16
CA ARG A 89 -11.39 -20.24 -6.00
C ARG A 89 -10.64 -18.94 -5.90
N ASN A 90 -9.48 -18.84 -6.53
CA ASN A 90 -8.59 -17.72 -6.46
C ASN A 90 -8.47 -17.09 -7.84
N ARG A 91 -8.73 -15.81 -7.94
CA ARG A 91 -8.61 -15.08 -9.20
C ARG A 91 -7.25 -14.43 -9.31
N VAL A 92 -6.76 -14.35 -10.53
CA VAL A 92 -5.55 -13.62 -10.87
C VAL A 92 -5.96 -12.20 -11.26
N ILE A 93 -5.27 -11.21 -10.73
CA ILE A 93 -5.49 -9.80 -11.06
C ILE A 93 -4.25 -9.23 -11.74
N GLU A 94 -4.48 -8.40 -12.75
CA GLU A 94 -3.39 -7.77 -13.50
C GLU A 94 -3.77 -6.37 -13.98
N LEU A 95 -2.78 -5.51 -14.16
CA LEU A 95 -2.99 -4.20 -14.74
C LEU A 95 -3.32 -4.30 -16.23
N LEU A 96 -4.31 -3.54 -16.65
CA LEU A 96 -4.55 -3.25 -18.06
C LEU A 96 -3.73 -2.01 -18.47
N PRO A 97 -3.53 -1.76 -19.78
CA PRO A 97 -2.79 -0.59 -20.23
C PRO A 97 -3.25 0.74 -19.63
N PRO A 98 -4.57 1.02 -19.49
CA PRO A 98 -5.00 2.24 -18.81
C PRO A 98 -4.57 2.30 -17.33
N GLY A 99 -4.55 1.17 -16.64
CA GLY A 99 -4.07 1.08 -15.25
C GLY A 99 -2.59 1.38 -15.14
N THR A 100 -1.79 0.80 -16.02
CA THR A 100 -0.35 1.09 -16.11
C THR A 100 -0.10 2.56 -16.40
N ALA A 101 -0.85 3.15 -17.33
CA ALA A 101 -0.73 4.56 -17.66
C ALA A 101 -1.07 5.46 -16.47
N LEU A 102 -2.10 5.11 -15.71
CA LEU A 102 -2.51 5.84 -14.51
C LEU A 102 -1.42 5.78 -13.44
N VAL A 103 -0.89 4.60 -13.15
CA VAL A 103 0.20 4.43 -12.18
C VAL A 103 1.42 5.29 -12.57
N ARG A 104 1.80 5.30 -13.84
CA ARG A 104 2.90 6.12 -14.33
C ARG A 104 2.70 7.62 -14.13
N LYS A 105 1.46 8.09 -14.12
CA LYS A 105 1.14 9.49 -13.83
C LYS A 105 1.16 9.79 -12.33
N VAL A 106 0.69 8.87 -11.52
CA VAL A 106 0.53 9.06 -10.07
C VAL A 106 1.86 8.93 -9.34
N VAL A 107 2.69 7.94 -9.70
CA VAL A 107 3.94 7.63 -8.99
C VAL A 107 4.85 8.84 -8.81
N PRO A 108 5.19 9.63 -9.84
CA PRO A 108 6.09 10.77 -9.64
C PRO A 108 5.56 11.79 -8.65
N LEU A 109 4.23 11.99 -8.62
CA LEU A 109 3.58 12.92 -7.70
C LEU A 109 3.61 12.41 -6.26
N VAL A 110 3.39 11.12 -6.07
CA VAL A 110 3.49 10.46 -4.77
C VAL A 110 4.94 10.49 -4.27
N GLU A 111 5.89 10.17 -5.14
CA GLU A 111 7.32 10.20 -4.78
C GLU A 111 7.78 11.60 -4.38
N ALA A 112 7.31 12.64 -5.08
CA ALA A 112 7.60 14.02 -4.73
C ALA A 112 7.05 14.38 -3.34
N ARG A 113 5.84 13.93 -3.02
CA ARG A 113 5.22 14.15 -1.71
C ARG A 113 6.00 13.43 -0.61
N VAL A 114 6.41 12.18 -0.84
CA VAL A 114 7.23 11.40 0.10
C VAL A 114 8.59 12.06 0.30
N ALA A 115 9.23 12.51 -0.79
CA ALA A 115 10.50 13.22 -0.70
C ALA A 115 10.38 14.48 0.16
N PHE A 116 9.30 15.24 0.04
CA PHE A 116 9.03 16.40 0.88
C PHE A 116 8.90 16.03 2.37
N LEU A 117 8.19 14.93 2.67
CA LEU A 117 8.07 14.45 4.05
C LEU A 117 9.44 14.08 4.64
N LEU A 118 10.25 13.37 3.86
CA LEU A 118 11.57 12.90 4.29
C LEU A 118 12.62 14.03 4.34
N ASP A 119 12.37 15.14 3.66
CA ASP A 119 13.26 16.31 3.70
C ASP A 119 13.30 16.98 5.09
N ALA A 120 12.32 16.68 5.95
CA ALA A 120 12.35 17.06 7.35
C ALA A 120 13.49 16.41 8.14
N LEU A 121 14.09 15.33 7.60
CA LEU A 121 15.14 14.54 8.24
C LEU A 121 16.50 14.87 7.62
N ASP A 122 17.54 14.90 8.46
CA ASP A 122 18.91 14.91 7.96
C ASP A 122 19.30 13.50 7.42
N PRO A 123 20.44 13.38 6.68
CA PRO A 123 20.84 12.09 6.12
C PRO A 123 21.03 10.98 7.15
N ALA A 124 21.53 11.30 8.34
CA ALA A 124 21.73 10.33 9.42
C ALA A 124 20.38 9.84 9.96
N GLU A 125 19.43 10.74 10.14
CA GLU A 125 18.07 10.41 10.58
C GLU A 125 17.33 9.56 9.54
N ARG A 126 17.48 9.85 8.24
CA ARG A 126 16.89 9.03 7.17
C ARG A 126 17.45 7.62 7.19
N SER A 127 18.76 7.47 7.32
CA SER A 127 19.40 6.17 7.41
C SER A 127 18.95 5.40 8.66
N SER A 128 18.82 6.09 9.79
CA SER A 128 18.31 5.51 11.03
C SER A 128 16.84 5.07 10.91
N LEU A 129 16.01 5.86 10.25
CA LEU A 129 14.60 5.52 10.03
C LEU A 129 14.49 4.20 9.26
N ASP A 130 15.22 4.05 8.15
CA ASP A 130 15.22 2.82 7.36
C ASP A 130 15.66 1.61 8.19
N ALA A 131 16.73 1.76 8.95
CA ALA A 131 17.25 0.70 9.81
C ALA A 131 16.25 0.32 10.92
N VAL A 132 15.61 1.30 11.54
CA VAL A 132 14.63 1.08 12.61
C VAL A 132 13.37 0.37 12.07
N ILE A 133 12.84 0.84 10.93
CA ILE A 133 11.70 0.19 10.29
C ILE A 133 12.02 -1.28 10.00
N ALA A 134 13.17 -1.56 9.40
CA ALA A 134 13.58 -2.93 9.08
C ALA A 134 13.70 -3.81 10.32
N LYS A 135 14.39 -3.35 11.35
CA LYS A 135 14.66 -4.13 12.57
C LYS A 135 13.39 -4.38 13.39
N VAL A 136 12.59 -3.35 13.60
CA VAL A 136 11.35 -3.47 14.39
C VAL A 136 10.34 -4.33 13.61
N GLY A 137 10.24 -4.12 12.29
CA GLY A 137 9.38 -4.90 11.43
C GLY A 137 9.74 -6.38 11.43
N GLU A 138 11.04 -6.72 11.35
CA GLU A 138 11.51 -8.11 11.39
C GLU A 138 11.16 -8.78 12.74
N ARG A 139 11.38 -8.08 13.85
CA ARG A 139 11.04 -8.59 15.17
C ARG A 139 9.53 -8.81 15.33
N ALA A 140 8.72 -7.88 14.84
CA ALA A 140 7.27 -8.01 14.87
C ALA A 140 6.80 -9.23 14.06
N GLN A 141 7.36 -9.43 12.86
CA GLN A 141 7.04 -10.60 12.02
C GLN A 141 7.46 -11.92 12.69
N GLN A 142 8.59 -11.93 13.36
CA GLN A 142 9.04 -13.09 14.12
C GLN A 142 8.01 -13.49 15.20
N LEU A 143 7.51 -12.51 15.96
CA LEU A 143 6.50 -12.77 16.99
C LEU A 143 5.18 -13.25 16.42
N ILE A 144 4.76 -12.68 15.29
CA ILE A 144 3.53 -13.11 14.59
C ILE A 144 3.64 -14.58 14.16
N ARG A 145 4.79 -14.99 13.63
CA ARG A 145 5.00 -16.38 13.21
C ARG A 145 5.06 -17.35 14.39
N GLN A 146 5.49 -16.91 15.54
CA GLN A 146 5.58 -17.74 16.75
C GLN A 146 4.26 -17.82 17.53
N GLY A 147 3.40 -16.83 17.34
CA GLY A 147 2.10 -16.71 18.01
C GLY A 147 1.03 -17.54 17.38
#